data_d05035d9ff6efa5b97e653de512d5d56
#
_entry.id   d05035d9ff6efa5b97e653de512d5d56
#
_cell.length_a   1.000
_cell.length_b   1.000
_cell.length_c   1.000
_cell.angle_alpha   90.00
_cell.angle_beta   90.00
_cell.angle_gamma   90.00
#
_symmetry.space_group_name_H-M   'P 1'
#
loop_
_entity.id
_entity.type
_entity.pdbx_description
1 polymer ?
#
loop_
_entity_poly.entity_id
_entity_poly.type
_entity_poly.pdbx_seq_one_letter_code
_entity_poly.pdbx_strand_id
1 'polypeptide(L)'
;MKYRAEIDGLRALAVLPVILFHAGFESFSGGFVGVDVFFVISGYLITTIIITEMAEDRFSIINFYKRRARRILPALFFVMAVCLPFAWLWLTPSYLKDFGQSLVAVSIFSSNILFWLESGYFDTASELKPLLHTWSLAVEEQYYIIFPLFLIATWQFGHIWILALLSFIFLVSLGIAQW
;
A
#
# COMPACT_ATOMS: atom_id res chain seq x y z
N MET A 1 17.36 12.00 -9.04
CA MET A 1 17.92 11.37 -7.80
C MET A 1 18.98 10.36 -8.20
N LYS A 2 20.12 10.30 -7.47
CA LYS A 2 21.06 9.17 -7.59
C LYS A 2 20.41 7.90 -7.06
N TYR A 3 20.64 6.78 -7.70
CA TYR A 3 20.22 5.46 -7.23
C TYR A 3 20.80 5.18 -5.83
N ARG A 4 19.99 4.66 -4.92
CA ARG A 4 20.36 4.39 -3.52
C ARG A 4 20.14 2.93 -3.20
N ALA A 5 21.19 2.13 -3.39
CA ALA A 5 21.17 0.68 -3.19
C ALA A 5 20.80 0.28 -1.74
N GLU A 6 21.17 1.11 -0.76
CA GLU A 6 20.84 0.90 0.66
C GLU A 6 19.33 0.87 0.91
N ILE A 7 18.55 1.66 0.17
CA ILE A 7 17.09 1.69 0.31
C ILE A 7 16.47 0.42 -0.27
N ASP A 8 16.99 -0.06 -1.40
CA ASP A 8 16.51 -1.33 -1.97
C ASP A 8 16.87 -2.50 -1.05
N GLY A 9 18.04 -2.47 -0.39
CA GLY A 9 18.41 -3.43 0.66
C GLY A 9 17.45 -3.40 1.85
N LEU A 10 17.09 -2.23 2.36
CA LEU A 10 16.11 -2.10 3.44
C LEU A 10 14.72 -2.61 3.04
N ARG A 11 14.28 -2.37 1.79
CA ARG A 11 13.02 -2.90 1.28
C ARG A 11 13.04 -4.42 1.20
N ALA A 12 14.15 -5.02 0.78
CA ALA A 12 14.30 -6.47 0.76
C ALA A 12 14.25 -7.05 2.17
N LEU A 13 14.93 -6.40 3.15
CA LEU A 13 14.89 -6.78 4.56
C LEU A 13 13.48 -6.63 5.18
N ALA A 14 12.68 -5.70 4.70
CA ALA A 14 11.30 -5.54 5.13
C ALA A 14 10.37 -6.63 4.56
N VAL A 15 10.52 -6.97 3.27
CA VAL A 15 9.61 -7.88 2.56
C VAL A 15 9.94 -9.36 2.84
N LEU A 16 11.22 -9.73 2.97
CA LEU A 16 11.61 -11.12 3.15
C LEU A 16 11.01 -11.75 4.41
N PRO A 17 11.02 -11.12 5.61
CA PRO A 17 10.34 -11.66 6.79
C PRO A 17 8.84 -11.83 6.61
N VAL A 18 8.17 -10.94 5.86
CA VAL A 18 6.74 -11.05 5.55
C VAL A 18 6.46 -12.31 4.75
N ILE A 19 7.28 -12.59 3.72
CA ILE A 19 7.14 -13.80 2.90
C ILE A 19 7.34 -15.05 3.75
N LEU A 20 8.38 -15.08 4.59
CA LEU A 20 8.69 -16.23 5.45
C LEU A 20 7.60 -16.45 6.51
N PHE A 21 7.03 -15.39 7.07
CA PHE A 21 5.89 -15.46 7.98
C PHE A 21 4.69 -16.13 7.29
N HIS A 22 4.31 -15.69 6.09
CA HIS A 22 3.19 -16.26 5.35
C HIS A 22 3.47 -17.68 4.81
N ALA A 23 4.75 -18.03 4.66
CA ALA A 23 5.15 -19.40 4.31
C ALA A 23 5.15 -20.36 5.52
N GLY A 24 4.75 -19.89 6.71
CA GLY A 24 4.61 -20.73 7.91
C GLY A 24 5.89 -20.99 8.68
N PHE A 25 6.97 -20.21 8.46
CA PHE A 25 8.19 -20.34 9.24
C PHE A 25 8.03 -19.73 10.63
N GLU A 26 7.96 -20.55 11.68
CA GLU A 26 7.74 -20.12 13.07
C GLU A 26 8.78 -19.11 13.57
N SER A 27 10.03 -19.22 13.12
CA SER A 27 11.10 -18.28 13.46
C SER A 27 10.83 -16.84 12.98
N PHE A 28 9.86 -16.66 12.08
CA PHE A 28 9.47 -15.38 11.52
C PHE A 28 8.06 -14.95 11.92
N SER A 29 7.56 -15.42 13.08
CA SER A 29 6.21 -15.10 13.59
C SER A 29 5.91 -13.59 13.70
N GLY A 30 6.93 -12.75 13.91
CA GLY A 30 6.84 -11.27 13.88
C GLY A 30 7.06 -10.65 12.50
N GLY A 31 7.18 -11.43 11.43
CA GLY A 31 7.53 -10.96 10.09
C GLY A 31 6.52 -9.99 9.49
N PHE A 32 5.25 -10.02 9.93
CA PHE A 32 4.19 -9.10 9.48
C PHE A 32 4.55 -7.61 9.70
N VAL A 33 5.36 -7.28 10.73
CA VAL A 33 5.86 -5.92 10.99
C VAL A 33 6.66 -5.35 9.79
N GLY A 34 7.19 -6.21 8.93
CA GLY A 34 7.87 -5.79 7.72
C GLY A 34 7.00 -4.94 6.79
N VAL A 35 5.67 -5.08 6.83
CA VAL A 35 4.74 -4.23 6.07
C VAL A 35 4.81 -2.79 6.56
N ASP A 36 4.85 -2.56 7.88
CA ASP A 36 4.93 -1.23 8.47
C ASP A 36 6.27 -0.56 8.13
N VAL A 37 7.38 -1.32 8.22
CA VAL A 37 8.70 -0.85 7.78
C VAL A 37 8.68 -0.46 6.30
N PHE A 38 8.03 -1.27 5.46
CA PHE A 38 7.88 -0.98 4.04
C PHE A 38 7.09 0.32 3.79
N PHE A 39 6.00 0.58 4.54
CA PHE A 39 5.25 1.84 4.46
C PHE A 39 6.10 3.05 4.82
N VAL A 40 6.92 2.96 5.87
CA VAL A 40 7.83 4.05 6.26
C VAL A 40 8.84 4.34 5.14
N ILE A 41 9.45 3.31 4.56
CA ILE A 41 10.42 3.46 3.46
C ILE A 41 9.74 4.08 2.23
N SER A 42 8.56 3.59 1.87
CA SER A 42 7.78 4.10 0.74
C SER A 42 7.37 5.57 0.96
N GLY A 43 6.91 5.92 2.16
CA GLY A 43 6.59 7.29 2.55
C GLY A 43 7.80 8.23 2.44
N TYR A 44 8.95 7.79 2.96
CA TYR A 44 10.20 8.55 2.84
C TYR A 44 10.60 8.80 1.38
N LEU A 45 10.57 7.75 0.54
CA LEU A 45 10.96 7.87 -0.87
C LEU A 45 10.05 8.82 -1.64
N ILE A 46 8.74 8.67 -1.48
CA ILE A 46 7.77 9.50 -2.19
C ILE A 46 7.86 10.96 -1.75
N THR A 47 7.93 11.19 -0.45
CA THR A 47 8.10 12.54 0.11
C THR A 47 9.36 13.20 -0.43
N THR A 48 10.49 12.48 -0.43
CA THR A 48 11.75 13.00 -0.94
C THR A 48 11.68 13.35 -2.43
N ILE A 49 11.05 12.47 -3.25
CA ILE A 49 10.88 12.72 -4.68
C ILE A 49 10.05 13.99 -4.91
N ILE A 50 8.89 14.10 -4.26
CA ILE A 50 7.97 15.21 -4.47
C ILE A 50 8.62 16.52 -4.02
N ILE A 51 9.18 16.58 -2.81
CA ILE A 51 9.81 17.79 -2.27
C ILE A 51 10.97 18.23 -3.16
N THR A 52 11.81 17.30 -3.62
CA THR A 52 12.94 17.65 -4.51
C THR A 52 12.45 18.18 -5.85
N GLU A 53 11.47 17.51 -6.49
CA GLU A 53 10.91 17.96 -7.77
C GLU A 53 10.17 19.30 -7.63
N MET A 54 9.49 19.57 -6.49
CA MET A 54 8.81 20.83 -6.21
C MET A 54 9.82 21.98 -5.94
N ALA A 55 10.86 21.71 -5.19
CA ALA A 55 11.91 22.71 -4.93
C ALA A 55 12.69 23.11 -6.18
N GLU A 56 12.72 22.26 -7.21
CA GLU A 56 13.35 22.51 -8.50
C GLU A 56 12.35 22.99 -9.58
N ASP A 57 11.11 23.32 -9.20
CA ASP A 57 10.01 23.72 -10.09
C ASP A 57 9.76 22.74 -11.26
N ARG A 58 10.05 21.45 -11.03
CA ARG A 58 9.94 20.39 -12.05
C ARG A 58 8.81 19.37 -11.75
N PHE A 59 8.11 19.54 -10.64
CA PHE A 59 7.08 18.59 -10.24
C PHE A 59 5.88 18.62 -11.19
N SER A 60 5.52 17.46 -11.71
CA SER A 60 4.32 17.26 -12.51
C SER A 60 3.54 16.08 -11.95
N ILE A 61 2.32 16.35 -11.46
CA ILE A 61 1.44 15.36 -10.88
C ILE A 61 1.08 14.25 -11.87
N ILE A 62 0.86 14.63 -13.15
CA ILE A 62 0.54 13.68 -14.22
C ILE A 62 1.72 12.72 -14.46
N ASN A 63 2.94 13.28 -14.53
CA ASN A 63 4.14 12.45 -14.72
C ASN A 63 4.41 11.58 -13.50
N PHE A 64 4.13 12.08 -12.28
CA PHE A 64 4.23 11.31 -11.06
C PHE A 64 3.30 10.07 -11.10
N TYR A 65 2.00 10.26 -11.35
CA TYR A 65 1.06 9.14 -11.42
C TYR A 65 1.36 8.18 -12.58
N LYS A 66 1.77 8.70 -13.74
CA LYS A 66 2.17 7.86 -14.88
C LYS A 66 3.35 6.94 -14.55
N ARG A 67 4.36 7.45 -13.82
CA ARG A 67 5.50 6.63 -13.35
C ARG A 67 5.04 5.53 -12.39
N ARG A 68 4.13 5.85 -11.46
CA ARG A 68 3.58 4.88 -10.49
C ARG A 68 2.73 3.83 -11.17
N ALA A 69 1.76 4.23 -11.97
CA ALA A 69 0.89 3.32 -12.70
C ALA A 69 1.70 2.31 -13.55
N ARG A 70 2.71 2.77 -14.29
CA ARG A 70 3.58 1.90 -15.08
C ARG A 70 4.38 0.90 -14.26
N ARG A 71 4.65 1.22 -13.01
CA ARG A 71 5.40 0.34 -12.11
C ARG A 71 4.52 -0.71 -11.44
N ILE A 72 3.29 -0.36 -11.10
CA ILE A 72 2.42 -1.15 -10.21
C ILE A 72 1.38 -1.94 -11.00
N LEU A 73 0.66 -1.29 -11.92
CA LEU A 73 -0.46 -1.91 -12.63
C LEU A 73 -0.08 -3.18 -13.42
N PRO A 74 1.07 -3.26 -14.12
CA PRO A 74 1.40 -4.48 -14.85
C PRO A 74 1.55 -5.71 -13.94
N ALA A 75 2.23 -5.55 -12.81
CA ALA A 75 2.40 -6.63 -11.84
C ALA A 75 1.08 -7.00 -11.17
N LEU A 76 0.28 -6.00 -10.78
CA LEU A 76 -1.02 -6.19 -10.16
C LEU A 76 -1.98 -6.97 -11.07
N PHE A 77 -2.17 -6.51 -12.30
CA PHE A 77 -3.03 -7.19 -13.26
C PHE A 77 -2.52 -8.58 -13.65
N PHE A 78 -1.21 -8.78 -13.69
CA PHE A 78 -0.63 -10.10 -13.91
C PHE A 78 -1.01 -11.06 -12.78
N VAL A 79 -0.84 -10.66 -11.52
CA VAL A 79 -1.25 -11.48 -10.36
C VAL A 79 -2.74 -11.78 -10.40
N MET A 80 -3.58 -10.77 -10.65
CA MET A 80 -5.03 -10.96 -10.77
C MET A 80 -5.38 -11.97 -11.88
N ALA A 81 -4.76 -11.85 -13.05
CA ALA A 81 -4.97 -12.74 -14.17
C ALA A 81 -4.52 -14.19 -13.89
N VAL A 82 -3.42 -14.35 -13.16
CA VAL A 82 -2.96 -15.69 -12.72
C VAL A 82 -3.91 -16.30 -11.69
N CYS A 83 -4.43 -15.51 -10.74
CA CYS A 83 -5.38 -16.02 -9.74
C CYS A 83 -6.73 -16.45 -10.33
N LEU A 84 -7.17 -15.84 -11.43
CA LEU A 84 -8.49 -16.12 -12.04
C LEU A 84 -8.75 -17.59 -12.36
N PRO A 85 -7.89 -18.32 -13.12
CA PRO A 85 -8.14 -19.71 -13.44
C PRO A 85 -8.15 -20.61 -12.20
N PHE A 86 -7.29 -20.34 -11.21
CA PHE A 86 -7.26 -21.10 -9.97
C PHE A 86 -8.51 -20.85 -9.13
N ALA A 87 -8.96 -19.60 -9.02
CA ALA A 87 -10.20 -19.24 -8.35
C ALA A 87 -11.40 -19.95 -9.00
N TRP A 88 -11.46 -19.97 -10.33
CA TRP A 88 -12.52 -20.64 -11.07
C TRP A 88 -12.55 -22.13 -10.84
N LEU A 89 -11.41 -22.79 -10.73
CA LEU A 89 -11.31 -24.25 -10.58
C LEU A 89 -11.53 -24.73 -9.15
N TRP A 90 -11.16 -23.91 -8.14
CA TRP A 90 -11.09 -24.38 -6.75
C TRP A 90 -12.08 -23.71 -5.79
N LEU A 91 -12.57 -22.52 -6.12
CA LEU A 91 -13.51 -21.84 -5.24
C LEU A 91 -14.96 -22.30 -5.49
N THR A 92 -15.72 -22.41 -4.41
CA THR A 92 -17.18 -22.59 -4.50
C THR A 92 -17.85 -21.34 -5.06
N PRO A 93 -19.09 -21.42 -5.58
CA PRO A 93 -19.78 -20.26 -6.14
C PRO A 93 -19.85 -19.03 -5.19
N SER A 94 -19.98 -19.27 -3.89
CA SER A 94 -19.97 -18.20 -2.87
C SER A 94 -18.61 -17.50 -2.83
N TYR A 95 -17.54 -18.26 -2.63
CA TYR A 95 -16.18 -17.70 -2.58
C TYR A 95 -15.72 -17.11 -3.91
N LEU A 96 -16.22 -17.62 -5.03
CA LEU A 96 -15.94 -17.03 -6.34
C LEU A 96 -16.60 -15.66 -6.50
N LYS A 97 -17.79 -15.45 -5.92
CA LYS A 97 -18.44 -14.13 -5.85
C LYS A 97 -17.57 -13.14 -5.03
N ASP A 98 -17.12 -13.56 -3.84
CA ASP A 98 -16.28 -12.74 -2.95
C ASP A 98 -14.94 -12.41 -3.61
N PHE A 99 -14.36 -13.38 -4.34
CA PHE A 99 -13.17 -13.14 -5.16
C PHE A 99 -13.45 -12.13 -6.28
N GLY A 100 -14.59 -12.18 -6.94
CA GLY A 100 -15.01 -11.19 -7.93
C GLY A 100 -15.12 -9.78 -7.35
N GLN A 101 -15.65 -9.63 -6.14
CA GLN A 101 -15.70 -8.35 -5.41
C GLN A 101 -14.28 -7.86 -5.08
N SER A 102 -13.39 -8.78 -4.66
CA SER A 102 -11.98 -8.46 -4.40
C SER A 102 -11.27 -7.97 -5.66
N LEU A 103 -11.51 -8.56 -6.83
CA LEU A 103 -10.94 -8.08 -8.10
C LEU A 103 -11.32 -6.62 -8.41
N VAL A 104 -12.60 -6.26 -8.19
CA VAL A 104 -13.05 -4.88 -8.37
C VAL A 104 -12.38 -3.95 -7.38
N ALA A 105 -12.40 -4.31 -6.08
CA ALA A 105 -11.81 -3.49 -5.03
C ALA A 105 -10.31 -3.28 -5.21
N VAL A 106 -9.57 -4.31 -5.63
CA VAL A 106 -8.14 -4.23 -5.95
C VAL A 106 -7.89 -3.31 -7.14
N SER A 107 -8.73 -3.39 -8.18
CA SER A 107 -8.57 -2.55 -9.39
C SER A 107 -8.70 -1.06 -9.12
N ILE A 108 -9.45 -0.66 -8.08
CA ILE A 108 -9.65 0.73 -7.66
C ILE A 108 -8.91 1.08 -6.36
N PHE A 109 -7.97 0.22 -5.94
CA PHE A 109 -7.18 0.40 -4.72
C PHE A 109 -8.02 0.62 -3.44
N SER A 110 -9.12 -0.12 -3.29
CA SER A 110 -10.00 -0.09 -2.12
C SER A 110 -10.13 -1.43 -1.40
N SER A 111 -9.23 -2.37 -1.68
CA SER A 111 -9.26 -3.71 -1.08
C SER A 111 -9.11 -3.70 0.45
N ASN A 112 -8.39 -2.74 1.02
CA ASN A 112 -8.33 -2.53 2.47
C ASN A 112 -9.69 -2.23 3.08
N ILE A 113 -10.52 -1.42 2.43
CA ILE A 113 -11.88 -1.08 2.89
C ILE A 113 -12.79 -2.29 2.75
N LEU A 114 -12.74 -3.00 1.61
CA LEU A 114 -13.53 -4.22 1.40
C LEU A 114 -13.22 -5.26 2.49
N PHE A 115 -11.96 -5.61 2.68
CA PHE A 115 -11.57 -6.62 3.66
C PHE A 115 -11.84 -6.20 5.11
N TRP A 116 -11.79 -4.91 5.42
CA TRP A 116 -12.19 -4.40 6.72
C TRP A 116 -13.71 -4.54 6.94
N LEU A 117 -14.53 -4.24 5.95
CA LEU A 117 -16.00 -4.40 6.02
C LEU A 117 -16.43 -5.86 6.11
N GLU A 118 -15.65 -6.77 5.53
CA GLU A 118 -15.87 -8.21 5.57
C GLU A 118 -15.30 -8.85 6.84
N SER A 119 -14.48 -8.14 7.64
CA SER A 119 -13.93 -8.68 8.89
C SER A 119 -15.01 -8.72 9.96
N GLY A 120 -15.49 -9.90 10.30
CA GLY A 120 -16.57 -10.09 11.28
C GLY A 120 -16.65 -11.53 11.78
N TYR A 121 -17.59 -11.78 12.68
CA TYR A 121 -17.77 -13.09 13.30
C TYR A 121 -18.07 -14.22 12.29
N PHE A 122 -18.67 -13.90 11.15
CA PHE A 122 -18.98 -14.83 10.05
C PHE A 122 -18.00 -14.69 8.87
N ASP A 123 -16.80 -14.14 9.12
CA ASP A 123 -15.85 -13.91 8.04
C ASP A 123 -15.37 -15.21 7.39
N THR A 124 -15.16 -15.13 6.10
CA THR A 124 -14.44 -16.15 5.33
C THR A 124 -13.01 -16.26 5.84
N ALA A 125 -12.57 -17.47 6.10
CA ALA A 125 -11.19 -17.73 6.51
C ALA A 125 -10.21 -17.03 5.57
N SER A 126 -9.20 -16.38 6.12
CA SER A 126 -8.22 -15.57 5.37
C SER A 126 -7.50 -16.38 4.29
N GLU A 127 -7.35 -17.70 4.49
CA GLU A 127 -6.76 -18.64 3.54
C GLU A 127 -7.58 -18.79 2.25
N LEU A 128 -8.86 -18.47 2.28
CA LEU A 128 -9.75 -18.52 1.13
C LEU A 128 -9.87 -17.19 0.36
N LYS A 129 -9.13 -16.17 0.77
CA LYS A 129 -9.07 -14.85 0.11
C LYS A 129 -7.74 -14.66 -0.65
N PRO A 130 -7.60 -15.12 -1.91
CA PRO A 130 -6.32 -15.11 -2.64
C PRO A 130 -5.68 -13.73 -2.78
N LEU A 131 -6.50 -12.65 -2.82
CA LEU A 131 -6.05 -11.27 -2.98
C LEU A 131 -5.97 -10.51 -1.65
N LEU A 132 -6.07 -11.18 -0.49
CA LEU A 132 -6.06 -10.52 0.81
C LEU A 132 -4.85 -9.60 0.99
N HIS A 133 -3.66 -10.04 0.58
CA HIS A 133 -2.41 -9.28 0.71
C HIS A 133 -2.40 -7.92 -0.01
N THR A 134 -3.34 -7.70 -0.93
CA THR A 134 -3.44 -6.42 -1.66
C THR A 134 -3.99 -5.28 -0.79
N TRP A 135 -4.43 -5.55 0.44
CA TRP A 135 -4.87 -4.50 1.37
C TRP A 135 -3.76 -3.48 1.64
N SER A 136 -2.53 -3.94 1.82
CA SER A 136 -1.39 -3.07 2.07
C SER A 136 -1.02 -2.23 0.83
N LEU A 137 -1.11 -2.81 -0.36
CA LEU A 137 -0.95 -2.09 -1.61
C LEU A 137 -2.02 -0.99 -1.78
N ALA A 138 -3.27 -1.27 -1.41
CA ALA A 138 -4.35 -0.28 -1.47
C ALA A 138 -4.06 0.93 -0.56
N VAL A 139 -3.63 0.69 0.68
CA VAL A 139 -3.22 1.76 1.61
C VAL A 139 -2.06 2.59 1.04
N GLU A 140 -1.05 1.93 0.47
CA GLU A 140 0.10 2.60 -0.15
C GLU A 140 -0.32 3.48 -1.33
N GLU A 141 -1.19 2.97 -2.22
CA GLU A 141 -1.64 3.72 -3.39
C GLU A 141 -2.59 4.87 -3.03
N GLN A 142 -3.45 4.71 -2.02
CA GLN A 142 -4.26 5.80 -1.46
C GLN A 142 -3.37 6.93 -0.93
N TYR A 143 -2.30 6.59 -0.21
CA TYR A 143 -1.30 7.57 0.21
C TYR A 143 -0.66 8.28 -1.00
N TYR A 144 -0.28 7.55 -2.04
CA TYR A 144 0.32 8.13 -3.25
C TYR A 144 -0.63 9.03 -4.02
N ILE A 145 -1.94 8.81 -3.93
CA ILE A 145 -2.95 9.70 -4.53
C ILE A 145 -3.12 10.98 -3.70
N ILE A 146 -3.26 10.84 -2.39
CA ILE A 146 -3.64 11.96 -1.50
C ILE A 146 -2.44 12.85 -1.17
N PHE A 147 -1.29 12.25 -0.87
CA PHE A 147 -0.15 12.98 -0.33
C PHE A 147 0.47 14.02 -1.29
N PRO A 148 0.61 13.79 -2.61
CA PRO A 148 1.05 14.82 -3.53
C PRO A 148 0.10 16.01 -3.60
N LEU A 149 -1.21 15.77 -3.57
CA LEU A 149 -2.23 16.82 -3.55
C LEU A 149 -2.13 17.67 -2.28
N PHE A 150 -1.95 16.99 -1.13
CA PHE A 150 -1.73 17.65 0.15
C PHE A 150 -0.49 18.56 0.10
N LEU A 151 0.65 18.06 -0.41
CA LEU A 151 1.87 18.86 -0.50
C LEU A 151 1.72 20.05 -1.45
N ILE A 152 1.07 19.87 -2.61
CA ILE A 152 0.79 20.99 -3.52
C ILE A 152 -0.03 22.06 -2.82
N ALA A 153 -1.12 21.68 -2.13
CA ALA A 153 -2.00 22.62 -1.46
C ALA A 153 -1.32 23.37 -0.30
N THR A 154 -0.38 22.72 0.38
CA THR A 154 0.29 23.29 1.56
C THR A 154 1.63 23.91 1.27
N TRP A 155 2.21 23.74 0.08
CA TRP A 155 3.54 24.19 -0.28
C TRP A 155 3.77 25.69 -0.05
N GLN A 156 2.76 26.52 -0.36
CA GLN A 156 2.80 27.96 -0.19
C GLN A 156 2.93 28.45 1.27
N PHE A 157 2.56 27.61 2.25
CA PHE A 157 2.62 27.96 3.67
C PHE A 157 4.01 27.77 4.29
N GLY A 158 4.93 27.12 3.56
CA GLY A 158 6.29 26.85 4.01
C GLY A 158 6.45 25.60 4.87
N HIS A 159 7.69 25.16 5.02
CA HIS A 159 8.01 23.86 5.62
C HIS A 159 7.57 23.71 7.08
N ILE A 160 7.59 24.80 7.86
CA ILE A 160 7.20 24.75 9.28
C ILE A 160 5.72 24.38 9.42
N TRP A 161 4.85 24.97 8.62
CA TRP A 161 3.42 24.68 8.64
C TRP A 161 3.11 23.28 8.12
N ILE A 162 3.82 22.81 7.10
CA ILE A 162 3.70 21.44 6.60
C ILE A 162 4.07 20.45 7.71
N LEU A 163 5.18 20.65 8.40
CA LEU A 163 5.59 19.79 9.51
C LEU A 163 4.60 19.84 10.68
N ALA A 164 4.12 21.03 11.05
CA ALA A 164 3.13 21.19 12.12
C ALA A 164 1.83 20.43 11.79
N LEU A 165 1.34 20.55 10.56
CA LEU A 165 0.12 19.87 10.12
C LEU A 165 0.30 18.35 10.06
N LEU A 166 1.42 17.85 9.54
CA LEU A 166 1.74 16.43 9.55
C LEU A 166 1.87 15.87 10.96
N SER A 167 2.53 16.62 11.87
CA SER A 167 2.61 16.23 13.28
C SER A 167 1.25 16.19 13.95
N PHE A 168 0.38 17.15 13.67
CA PHE A 168 -0.99 17.17 14.17
C PHE A 168 -1.80 15.96 13.66
N ILE A 169 -1.75 15.68 12.35
CA ILE A 169 -2.41 14.51 11.76
C ILE A 169 -1.90 13.21 12.39
N PHE A 170 -0.60 13.09 12.61
CA PHE A 170 0.02 11.95 13.26
C PHE A 170 -0.50 11.76 14.69
N LEU A 171 -0.53 12.82 15.50
CA LEU A 171 -1.01 12.75 16.88
C LEU A 171 -2.50 12.40 16.97
N VAL A 172 -3.32 12.96 16.07
CA VAL A 172 -4.75 12.63 15.97
C VAL A 172 -4.94 11.16 15.58
N SER A 173 -4.20 10.70 14.57
CA SER A 173 -4.24 9.30 14.13
C SER A 173 -3.82 8.34 15.25
N LEU A 174 -2.76 8.68 15.99
CA LEU A 174 -2.31 7.89 17.14
C LEU A 174 -3.36 7.86 18.24
N GLY A 175 -4.02 8.99 18.52
CA GLY A 175 -5.11 9.07 19.49
C GLY A 175 -6.31 8.20 19.11
N ILE A 176 -6.71 8.21 17.84
CA ILE A 176 -7.81 7.37 17.33
C ILE A 176 -7.44 5.87 17.38
N ALA A 177 -6.18 5.53 17.11
CA ALA A 177 -5.71 4.13 17.13
C ALA A 177 -5.68 3.50 18.53
N GLN A 178 -5.71 4.32 19.58
CA GLN A 178 -5.73 3.87 20.99
C GLN A 178 -7.16 3.73 21.55
N TRP A 179 -8.16 4.13 20.78
CA TRP A 179 -9.60 4.08 21.16
C TRP A 179 -10.26 2.87 20.50
#